data_0efc9589b8b38428be7d63555a52d103
#
_entry.id   0efc9589b8b38428be7d63555a52d103
#
_cell.length_a   1.000
_cell.length_b   1.000
_cell.length_c   1.000
_cell.angle_alpha   90.00
_cell.angle_beta   90.00
_cell.angle_gamma   90.00
#
_symmetry.space_group_name_H-M   'P 1'
#
loop_
_entity.id
_entity.type
_entity.pdbx_description
1 polymer ?
#
loop_
_entity_poly.entity_id
_entity_poly.type
_entity_poly.pdbx_seq_one_letter_code
_entity_poly.pdbx_strand_id
1 'polypeptide(L)'
;MMNKLILWLWILGVLSWTGTVGVSAEGFLQGEEEMLRPGKVSIIIDDFGSGQKGTEEMLQLPVKITAAVMPFLSTSREDAERAHAAGHDVIIHMPMEPRQGKASWLGPGAITTSMSHQEIRQTLEAAIQEVPHAVGMNNHMGSRITGDERIMSVVLEVCREHGLFFVDSKTNYRSVAGRLAVEKGLPDISNHLFLDDIHTKAHVVKQLKLASEYGAKHQYCVTIGHVGIDGLITAQGLSDSVAELQRQGVEFIGISQLVLESTGWSRDVLPLR
;
A
#
# COMPACT_ATOMS: atom_id res chain seq x y z
N MET A 1 -68.82 -43.03 56.68
CA MET A 1 -67.55 -43.56 56.05
C MET A 1 -66.72 -42.37 55.63
N MET A 2 -65.69 -42.09 56.43
CA MET A 2 -64.89 -40.86 56.31
C MET A 2 -63.64 -41.13 55.50
N ASN A 3 -63.43 -40.39 54.42
CA ASN A 3 -62.15 -40.33 53.69
C ASN A 3 -61.40 -39.09 54.14
N LYS A 4 -60.22 -39.31 54.69
CA LYS A 4 -59.27 -38.26 55.08
C LYS A 4 -58.49 -37.77 53.86
N LEU A 5 -58.59 -36.47 53.57
CA LEU A 5 -57.72 -35.74 52.66
C LEU A 5 -56.36 -35.46 53.32
N ILE A 6 -55.27 -35.89 52.75
CA ILE A 6 -53.93 -35.50 53.16
C ILE A 6 -53.43 -34.41 52.15
N LEU A 7 -53.22 -33.21 52.70
CA LEU A 7 -52.72 -32.03 51.98
C LEU A 7 -51.20 -32.06 52.03
N TRP A 8 -50.55 -32.19 50.89
CA TRP A 8 -49.12 -32.03 50.74
C TRP A 8 -48.77 -30.60 50.29
N LEU A 9 -48.11 -29.85 51.20
CA LEU A 9 -47.49 -28.54 50.87
C LEU A 9 -46.17 -28.74 50.13
N TRP A 10 -46.14 -28.28 48.91
CA TRP A 10 -44.85 -28.11 48.15
C TRP A 10 -44.31 -26.72 48.43
N ILE A 11 -43.15 -26.64 49.12
CA ILE A 11 -42.36 -25.41 49.25
C ILE A 11 -41.51 -25.29 48.00
N LEU A 12 -41.83 -24.34 47.10
CA LEU A 12 -41.01 -23.95 45.97
C LEU A 12 -39.88 -23.04 46.49
N GLY A 13 -38.70 -23.58 46.64
CA GLY A 13 -37.47 -22.82 46.84
C GLY A 13 -37.08 -22.13 45.57
N VAL A 14 -37.27 -20.81 45.49
CA VAL A 14 -36.70 -19.98 44.42
C VAL A 14 -35.23 -19.75 44.75
N LEU A 15 -34.34 -20.49 44.09
CA LEU A 15 -32.91 -20.13 44.03
C LEU A 15 -32.76 -18.95 43.09
N SER A 16 -32.59 -17.76 43.64
CA SER A 16 -32.12 -16.59 42.88
C SER A 16 -30.62 -16.73 42.56
N TRP A 17 -30.32 -17.11 41.35
CA TRP A 17 -28.96 -17.12 40.85
C TRP A 17 -28.61 -15.70 40.39
N THR A 18 -27.99 -14.90 41.24
CA THR A 18 -27.36 -13.63 40.87
C THR A 18 -25.99 -13.92 40.32
N GLY A 19 -25.93 -14.28 39.02
CA GLY A 19 -24.70 -14.31 38.27
C GLY A 19 -24.29 -12.88 37.96
N THR A 20 -23.37 -12.32 38.75
CA THR A 20 -22.65 -11.12 38.36
C THR A 20 -21.73 -11.48 37.19
N VAL A 21 -22.08 -11.07 35.97
CA VAL A 21 -21.16 -11.08 34.83
C VAL A 21 -20.11 -10.03 35.14
N GLY A 22 -19.00 -10.46 35.73
CA GLY A 22 -17.82 -9.61 35.89
C GLY A 22 -17.24 -9.37 34.53
N VAL A 23 -17.57 -8.25 33.86
CA VAL A 23 -16.80 -7.72 32.75
C VAL A 23 -15.49 -7.24 33.38
N SER A 24 -14.41 -7.97 33.15
CA SER A 24 -13.11 -7.58 33.66
C SER A 24 -12.71 -6.21 33.06
N ALA A 25 -12.23 -5.30 33.90
CA ALA A 25 -11.77 -3.99 33.48
C ALA A 25 -10.64 -4.10 32.41
N GLU A 26 -9.91 -5.22 32.39
CA GLU A 26 -8.90 -5.53 31.37
C GLU A 26 -9.48 -5.69 29.96
N GLY A 27 -10.68 -6.28 29.81
CA GLY A 27 -11.33 -6.38 28.49
C GLY A 27 -11.84 -5.04 27.98
N PHE A 28 -12.22 -4.12 28.89
CA PHE A 28 -12.63 -2.77 28.52
C PHE A 28 -11.45 -1.90 28.12
N LEU A 29 -10.31 -2.00 28.84
CA LEU A 29 -9.08 -1.28 28.52
C LEU A 29 -8.43 -1.78 27.22
N GLN A 30 -8.49 -3.08 26.92
CA GLN A 30 -8.01 -3.61 25.63
C GLN A 30 -8.87 -3.13 24.46
N GLY A 31 -10.17 -3.01 24.62
CA GLY A 31 -11.06 -2.45 23.59
C GLY A 31 -10.86 -0.95 23.35
N GLU A 32 -10.51 -0.17 24.38
CA GLU A 32 -10.19 1.25 24.25
C GLU A 32 -8.79 1.48 23.66
N GLU A 33 -7.78 0.66 23.99
CA GLU A 33 -6.46 0.72 23.36
C GLU A 33 -6.50 0.32 21.88
N GLU A 34 -7.36 -0.61 21.47
CA GLU A 34 -7.53 -1.00 20.08
C GLU A 34 -8.22 0.10 19.24
N MET A 35 -9.10 0.91 19.86
CA MET A 35 -9.71 2.09 19.23
C MET A 35 -8.76 3.30 19.13
N LEU A 36 -7.66 3.32 19.86
CA LEU A 36 -6.71 4.45 19.92
C LEU A 36 -5.44 4.25 19.08
N ARG A 37 -5.30 3.15 18.34
CA ARG A 37 -4.16 3.00 17.43
C ARG A 37 -4.36 3.90 16.22
N PRO A 38 -3.46 4.89 16.00
CA PRO A 38 -3.56 5.73 14.82
C PRO A 38 -3.45 4.87 13.56
N GLY A 39 -4.30 5.14 12.59
CA GLY A 39 -4.22 4.49 11.29
C GLY A 39 -2.94 4.90 10.59
N LYS A 40 -2.22 3.93 9.99
CA LYS A 40 -1.03 4.20 9.19
C LYS A 40 -1.41 4.35 7.73
N VAL A 41 -0.89 5.39 7.09
CA VAL A 41 -1.11 5.64 5.66
C VAL A 41 0.24 5.79 4.97
N SER A 42 0.49 4.97 3.95
CA SER A 42 1.62 5.13 3.04
C SER A 42 1.12 5.67 1.71
N ILE A 43 1.60 6.87 1.36
CA ILE A 43 1.25 7.55 0.11
C ILE A 43 2.36 7.27 -0.89
N ILE A 44 2.01 6.63 -2.00
CA ILE A 44 2.88 6.46 -3.17
C ILE A 44 2.45 7.50 -4.20
N ILE A 45 3.41 8.17 -4.79
CA ILE A 45 3.17 9.10 -5.91
C ILE A 45 3.89 8.55 -7.12
N ASP A 46 3.12 8.16 -8.12
CA ASP A 46 3.57 7.56 -9.36
C ASP A 46 3.97 8.62 -10.42
N ASP A 47 4.62 8.17 -11.49
CA ASP A 47 4.99 8.91 -12.71
C ASP A 47 6.11 9.96 -12.56
N PHE A 48 6.95 9.93 -11.52
CA PHE A 48 8.18 10.72 -11.49
C PHE A 48 9.14 10.31 -12.64
N GLY A 49 10.04 11.17 -13.04
CA GLY A 49 11.12 10.85 -13.99
C GLY A 49 11.20 11.77 -15.22
N SER A 50 10.28 12.72 -15.40
CA SER A 50 10.27 13.63 -16.55
C SER A 50 9.92 15.09 -16.21
N GLY A 51 10.19 15.53 -14.97
CA GLY A 51 9.89 16.89 -14.51
C GLY A 51 8.41 17.26 -14.65
N GLN A 52 7.53 16.33 -14.33
CA GLN A 52 6.07 16.49 -14.43
C GLN A 52 5.54 17.58 -13.48
N LYS A 53 4.35 18.13 -13.82
CA LYS A 53 3.66 19.05 -12.92
C LYS A 53 3.36 18.37 -11.58
N GLY A 54 3.60 19.07 -10.49
CA GLY A 54 3.41 18.55 -9.15
C GLY A 54 4.64 17.84 -8.56
N THR A 55 5.70 17.59 -9.34
CA THR A 55 6.96 16.99 -8.84
C THR A 55 7.53 17.77 -7.65
N GLU A 56 7.68 19.09 -7.79
CA GLU A 56 8.21 19.95 -6.74
C GLU A 56 7.32 19.95 -5.49
N GLU A 57 6.03 20.15 -5.70
CA GLU A 57 5.06 20.24 -4.62
C GLU A 57 4.95 18.94 -3.85
N MET A 58 5.05 17.79 -4.53
CA MET A 58 5.05 16.47 -3.89
C MET A 58 6.30 16.24 -3.03
N LEU A 59 7.48 16.60 -3.55
CA LEU A 59 8.74 16.47 -2.80
C LEU A 59 8.84 17.42 -1.60
N GLN A 60 8.01 18.46 -1.53
CA GLN A 60 7.95 19.43 -0.44
C GLN A 60 6.80 19.14 0.56
N LEU A 61 6.07 18.05 0.39
CA LEU A 61 5.00 17.69 1.34
C LEU A 61 5.58 17.52 2.76
N PRO A 62 4.87 18.00 3.81
CA PRO A 62 5.34 17.96 5.19
C PRO A 62 5.20 16.56 5.82
N VAL A 63 4.98 15.54 5.00
CA VAL A 63 4.86 14.12 5.41
C VAL A 63 5.73 13.27 4.51
N LYS A 64 6.16 12.11 5.04
CA LYS A 64 6.91 11.16 4.24
C LYS A 64 6.00 10.53 3.19
N ILE A 65 6.42 10.58 1.93
CA ILE A 65 5.81 9.88 0.80
C ILE A 65 6.77 8.85 0.22
N THR A 66 6.31 8.11 -0.77
CA THR A 66 7.12 7.23 -1.60
C THR A 66 7.05 7.72 -3.04
N ALA A 67 8.18 8.15 -3.60
CA ALA A 67 8.28 8.54 -4.99
C ALA A 67 8.50 7.29 -5.87
N ALA A 68 7.54 7.00 -6.73
CA ALA A 68 7.64 5.93 -7.71
C ALA A 68 8.13 6.52 -9.03
N VAL A 69 9.38 6.19 -9.38
CA VAL A 69 10.11 6.81 -10.48
C VAL A 69 10.15 5.90 -11.69
N MET A 70 9.61 6.37 -12.82
CA MET A 70 9.72 5.68 -14.10
C MET A 70 11.19 5.68 -14.57
N PRO A 71 11.76 4.52 -14.93
CA PRO A 71 13.11 4.46 -15.44
C PRO A 71 13.20 5.00 -16.89
N PHE A 72 14.41 5.37 -17.30
CA PHE A 72 14.75 5.75 -18.68
C PHE A 72 14.09 7.03 -19.20
N LEU A 73 13.57 7.87 -18.32
CA LEU A 73 13.07 9.22 -18.63
C LEU A 73 14.15 10.27 -18.34
N SER A 74 13.92 11.50 -18.78
CA SER A 74 14.94 12.56 -18.76
C SER A 74 15.42 12.98 -17.38
N THR A 75 14.58 12.82 -16.33
CA THR A 75 14.91 13.19 -14.95
C THR A 75 14.81 12.02 -13.98
N SER A 76 14.74 10.75 -14.45
CA SER A 76 14.56 9.58 -13.60
C SER A 76 15.55 9.54 -12.45
N ARG A 77 16.85 9.64 -12.75
CA ARG A 77 17.91 9.64 -11.74
C ARG A 77 17.84 10.87 -10.84
N GLU A 78 17.65 12.05 -11.40
CA GLU A 78 17.56 13.30 -10.64
C GLU A 78 16.38 13.29 -9.68
N ASP A 79 15.19 12.88 -10.12
CA ASP A 79 14.00 12.82 -9.28
C ASP A 79 14.17 11.80 -8.15
N ALA A 80 14.82 10.63 -8.40
CA ALA A 80 15.14 9.65 -7.38
C ALA A 80 16.10 10.20 -6.31
N GLU A 81 17.18 10.87 -6.73
CA GLU A 81 18.15 11.49 -5.82
C GLU A 81 17.47 12.58 -4.96
N ARG A 82 16.64 13.41 -5.57
CA ARG A 82 15.92 14.49 -4.87
C ARG A 82 14.90 13.97 -3.89
N ALA A 83 14.13 12.95 -4.26
CA ALA A 83 13.19 12.30 -3.35
C ALA A 83 13.91 11.69 -2.15
N HIS A 84 15.01 10.99 -2.37
CA HIS A 84 15.82 10.42 -1.30
C HIS A 84 16.43 11.50 -0.40
N ALA A 85 16.99 12.57 -0.98
CA ALA A 85 17.55 13.69 -0.22
C ALA A 85 16.51 14.43 0.62
N ALA A 86 15.24 14.46 0.18
CA ALA A 86 14.12 15.00 0.93
C ALA A 86 13.61 14.05 2.04
N GLY A 87 14.18 12.83 2.17
CA GLY A 87 13.81 11.85 3.19
C GLY A 87 12.63 10.96 2.81
N HIS A 88 12.21 10.99 1.54
CA HIS A 88 11.17 10.12 1.00
C HIS A 88 11.73 8.75 0.62
N ASP A 89 10.86 7.74 0.56
CA ASP A 89 11.22 6.47 -0.05
C ASP A 89 11.20 6.59 -1.57
N VAL A 90 12.05 5.81 -2.24
CA VAL A 90 12.08 5.69 -3.71
C VAL A 90 11.74 4.27 -4.09
N ILE A 91 10.86 4.09 -5.07
CA ILE A 91 10.61 2.81 -5.73
C ILE A 91 10.65 2.98 -7.26
N ILE A 92 10.87 1.89 -7.97
CA ILE A 92 10.86 1.87 -9.44
C ILE A 92 9.41 1.76 -9.92
N HIS A 93 8.93 2.73 -10.69
CA HIS A 93 7.63 2.67 -11.36
C HIS A 93 7.80 2.02 -12.74
N MET A 94 7.73 0.68 -12.77
CA MET A 94 8.12 -0.09 -13.95
C MET A 94 7.00 -0.11 -14.99
N PRO A 95 7.26 0.39 -16.23
CA PRO A 95 6.29 0.32 -17.32
C PRO A 95 5.98 -1.13 -17.70
N MET A 96 4.70 -1.47 -17.75
CA MET A 96 4.22 -2.83 -18.04
C MET A 96 3.02 -2.81 -18.98
N GLU A 97 2.95 -3.74 -19.93
CA GLU A 97 1.91 -3.82 -20.93
C GLU A 97 0.51 -3.93 -20.30
N PRO A 98 -0.43 -3.03 -20.64
CA PRO A 98 -1.83 -3.12 -20.22
C PRO A 98 -2.64 -3.98 -21.20
N ARG A 99 -3.83 -4.41 -20.79
CA ARG A 99 -4.81 -5.05 -21.68
C ARG A 99 -5.38 -4.07 -22.70
N GLN A 100 -5.49 -2.81 -22.34
CA GLN A 100 -6.00 -1.71 -23.15
C GLN A 100 -5.16 -0.46 -22.90
N GLY A 101 -4.93 0.34 -23.92
CA GLY A 101 -4.15 1.57 -23.83
C GLY A 101 -3.31 1.78 -25.09
N LYS A 102 -2.82 3.01 -25.26
CA LYS A 102 -1.91 3.32 -26.37
C LYS A 102 -0.47 2.95 -25.97
N ALA A 103 0.28 2.36 -26.88
CA ALA A 103 1.70 2.04 -26.68
C ALA A 103 2.53 3.28 -26.25
N SER A 104 2.15 4.47 -26.73
CA SER A 104 2.80 5.74 -26.35
C SER A 104 2.63 6.14 -24.88
N TRP A 105 1.73 5.50 -24.14
CA TRP A 105 1.53 5.77 -22.71
C TRP A 105 2.45 4.93 -21.80
N LEU A 106 3.05 3.87 -22.37
CA LEU A 106 3.87 2.94 -21.58
C LEU A 106 5.22 3.55 -21.14
N GLY A 107 5.77 4.49 -21.91
CA GLY A 107 7.13 4.94 -21.67
C GLY A 107 8.20 3.96 -22.18
N PRO A 108 9.47 4.33 -22.05
CA PRO A 108 10.59 3.49 -22.49
C PRO A 108 10.79 2.28 -21.58
N GLY A 109 11.39 1.21 -22.12
CA GLY A 109 11.74 0.02 -21.35
C GLY A 109 10.57 -0.79 -20.82
N ALA A 110 9.38 -0.69 -21.45
CA ALA A 110 8.18 -1.38 -20.97
C ALA A 110 8.33 -2.90 -21.10
N ILE A 111 7.94 -3.62 -20.04
CA ILE A 111 7.81 -5.08 -20.03
C ILE A 111 6.55 -5.46 -20.82
N THR A 112 6.73 -6.33 -21.83
CA THR A 112 5.63 -6.80 -22.71
C THR A 112 5.52 -8.31 -22.73
N THR A 113 4.36 -8.81 -23.17
CA THR A 113 4.09 -10.24 -23.27
C THR A 113 4.92 -10.95 -24.33
N SER A 114 5.49 -10.24 -25.29
CA SER A 114 6.37 -10.79 -26.33
C SER A 114 7.81 -11.05 -25.87
N MET A 115 8.22 -10.49 -24.73
CA MET A 115 9.58 -10.60 -24.23
C MET A 115 9.89 -12.00 -23.70
N SER A 116 11.11 -12.46 -23.98
CA SER A 116 11.71 -13.63 -23.34
C SER A 116 12.06 -13.34 -21.86
N HIS A 117 12.29 -14.38 -21.07
CA HIS A 117 12.75 -14.23 -19.68
C HIS A 117 14.05 -13.42 -19.57
N GLN A 118 14.97 -13.61 -20.53
CA GLN A 118 16.24 -12.90 -20.53
C GLN A 118 16.04 -11.41 -20.82
N GLU A 119 15.23 -11.05 -21.80
CA GLU A 119 14.93 -9.64 -22.12
C GLU A 119 14.23 -8.95 -20.94
N ILE A 120 13.27 -9.61 -20.27
CA ILE A 120 12.62 -9.07 -19.07
C ILE A 120 13.66 -8.80 -17.99
N ARG A 121 14.52 -9.77 -17.68
CA ARG A 121 15.58 -9.63 -16.68
C ARG A 121 16.52 -8.47 -16.99
N GLN A 122 17.04 -8.41 -18.21
CA GLN A 122 17.94 -7.34 -18.65
C GLN A 122 17.30 -5.95 -18.51
N THR A 123 16.02 -5.84 -18.87
CA THR A 123 15.30 -4.56 -18.75
C THR A 123 15.09 -4.16 -17.29
N LEU A 124 14.76 -5.12 -16.41
CA LEU A 124 14.59 -4.85 -14.98
C LEU A 124 15.93 -4.47 -14.31
N GLU A 125 17.00 -5.16 -14.63
CA GLU A 125 18.35 -4.86 -14.12
C GLU A 125 18.80 -3.46 -14.55
N ALA A 126 18.55 -3.08 -15.80
CA ALA A 126 18.83 -1.73 -16.30
C ALA A 126 17.96 -0.67 -15.57
N ALA A 127 16.69 -0.95 -15.32
CA ALA A 127 15.81 -0.06 -14.56
C ALA A 127 16.29 0.14 -13.10
N ILE A 128 16.78 -0.92 -12.46
CA ILE A 128 17.36 -0.86 -11.11
C ILE A 128 18.62 0.02 -11.07
N GLN A 129 19.45 -0.03 -12.10
CA GLN A 129 20.63 0.83 -12.20
C GLN A 129 20.29 2.29 -12.47
N GLU A 130 19.16 2.54 -13.15
CA GLU A 130 18.73 3.89 -13.54
C GLU A 130 18.06 4.65 -12.38
N VAL A 131 17.40 3.94 -11.46
CA VAL A 131 16.67 4.54 -10.33
C VAL A 131 17.43 4.25 -9.02
N PRO A 132 18.36 5.12 -8.60
CA PRO A 132 19.11 4.93 -7.35
C PRO A 132 18.21 5.00 -6.13
N HIS A 133 18.67 4.44 -5.00
CA HIS A 133 17.97 4.40 -3.72
C HIS A 133 16.66 3.62 -3.71
N ALA A 134 16.29 2.94 -4.80
CA ALA A 134 15.06 2.17 -4.85
C ALA A 134 15.04 1.07 -3.79
N VAL A 135 13.97 1.02 -3.00
CA VAL A 135 13.70 -0.01 -1.98
C VAL A 135 12.66 -1.03 -2.43
N GLY A 136 11.97 -0.75 -3.53
CA GLY A 136 10.92 -1.59 -4.10
C GLY A 136 10.62 -1.24 -5.55
N MET A 137 9.59 -1.88 -6.07
CA MET A 137 9.07 -1.65 -7.43
C MET A 137 7.55 -1.72 -7.40
N ASN A 138 6.87 -0.92 -8.25
CA ASN A 138 5.47 -1.10 -8.58
C ASN A 138 5.25 -1.06 -10.10
N ASN A 139 4.03 -1.33 -10.55
CA ASN A 139 3.73 -1.36 -11.98
C ASN A 139 3.07 -0.05 -12.44
N HIS A 140 3.67 0.60 -13.47
CA HIS A 140 2.98 1.58 -14.30
C HIS A 140 2.08 0.84 -15.29
N MET A 141 0.78 1.14 -15.29
CA MET A 141 -0.23 0.37 -16.05
C MET A 141 -0.19 -1.14 -15.70
N GLY A 142 0.16 -2.01 -16.65
CA GLY A 142 0.48 -3.41 -16.41
C GLY A 142 -0.70 -4.36 -16.20
N SER A 143 -1.94 -3.96 -16.55
CA SER A 143 -3.11 -4.82 -16.34
C SER A 143 -3.08 -6.14 -17.13
N ARG A 144 -2.21 -6.29 -18.14
CA ARG A 144 -1.93 -7.56 -18.81
C ARG A 144 -0.86 -8.34 -18.07
N ILE A 145 0.26 -7.68 -17.75
CA ILE A 145 1.45 -8.29 -17.18
C ILE A 145 1.18 -8.82 -15.76
N THR A 146 0.51 -8.06 -14.90
CA THR A 146 0.23 -8.49 -13.52
C THR A 146 -0.69 -9.72 -13.43
N GLY A 147 -1.33 -10.11 -14.54
CA GLY A 147 -2.09 -11.37 -14.66
C GLY A 147 -1.33 -12.51 -15.35
N ASP A 148 -0.09 -12.29 -15.79
CA ASP A 148 0.75 -13.29 -16.48
C ASP A 148 1.77 -13.89 -15.49
N GLU A 149 1.54 -15.15 -15.07
CA GLU A 149 2.41 -15.85 -14.10
C GLU A 149 3.85 -16.00 -14.59
N ARG A 150 4.06 -16.25 -15.89
CA ARG A 150 5.38 -16.40 -16.48
C ARG A 150 6.21 -15.13 -16.31
N ILE A 151 5.61 -13.98 -16.61
CA ILE A 151 6.32 -12.70 -16.56
C ILE A 151 6.47 -12.23 -15.12
N MET A 152 5.39 -12.26 -14.33
CA MET A 152 5.45 -11.84 -12.93
C MET A 152 6.40 -12.69 -12.10
N SER A 153 6.57 -13.98 -12.44
CA SER A 153 7.57 -14.83 -11.79
C SER A 153 8.99 -14.28 -11.98
N VAL A 154 9.33 -13.81 -13.19
CA VAL A 154 10.65 -13.21 -13.48
C VAL A 154 10.80 -11.86 -12.77
N VAL A 155 9.77 -11.01 -12.83
CA VAL A 155 9.78 -9.70 -12.15
C VAL A 155 10.06 -9.85 -10.66
N LEU A 156 9.31 -10.71 -9.98
CA LEU A 156 9.44 -10.93 -8.53
C LEU A 156 10.75 -11.62 -8.17
N GLU A 157 11.28 -12.48 -9.03
CA GLU A 157 12.59 -13.10 -8.84
C GLU A 157 13.70 -12.06 -8.87
N VAL A 158 13.71 -11.18 -9.86
CA VAL A 158 14.66 -10.06 -9.95
C VAL A 158 14.51 -9.12 -8.75
N CYS A 159 13.28 -8.76 -8.37
CA CYS A 159 13.06 -7.97 -7.17
C CYS A 159 13.70 -8.61 -5.94
N ARG A 160 13.46 -9.90 -5.70
CA ARG A 160 14.04 -10.64 -4.57
C ARG A 160 15.57 -10.65 -4.60
N GLU A 161 16.17 -10.92 -5.75
CA GLU A 161 17.63 -10.98 -5.92
C GLU A 161 18.32 -9.65 -5.60
N HIS A 162 17.63 -8.54 -5.87
CA HIS A 162 18.11 -7.18 -5.59
C HIS A 162 17.65 -6.62 -4.24
N GLY A 163 16.96 -7.42 -3.40
CA GLY A 163 16.43 -6.97 -2.11
C GLY A 163 15.36 -5.88 -2.24
N LEU A 164 14.53 -5.97 -3.28
CA LEU A 164 13.39 -5.08 -3.52
C LEU A 164 12.09 -5.83 -3.22
N PHE A 165 11.12 -5.16 -2.63
CA PHE A 165 9.75 -5.67 -2.59
C PHE A 165 8.96 -5.20 -3.81
N PHE A 166 7.81 -5.81 -4.06
CA PHE A 166 6.90 -5.40 -5.14
C PHE A 166 5.57 -4.92 -4.55
N VAL A 167 5.10 -3.75 -5.00
CA VAL A 167 3.78 -3.23 -4.68
C VAL A 167 2.88 -3.38 -5.90
N ASP A 168 1.82 -4.17 -5.80
CA ASP A 168 0.84 -4.28 -6.86
C ASP A 168 -0.04 -3.03 -6.90
N SER A 169 0.04 -2.22 -7.96
CA SER A 169 -0.79 -1.02 -8.15
C SER A 169 -2.29 -1.33 -8.35
N LYS A 170 -2.67 -2.61 -8.42
CA LYS A 170 -4.07 -3.10 -8.57
C LYS A 170 -4.78 -2.59 -9.82
N THR A 171 -4.07 -2.47 -10.92
CA THR A 171 -4.65 -2.18 -12.25
C THR A 171 -5.39 -3.38 -12.87
N ASN A 172 -5.34 -4.54 -12.22
CA ASN A 172 -5.96 -5.80 -12.66
C ASN A 172 -6.54 -6.58 -11.47
N TYR A 173 -7.85 -6.82 -11.44
CA TYR A 173 -8.52 -7.65 -10.42
C TYR A 173 -8.07 -9.12 -10.38
N ARG A 174 -7.47 -9.60 -11.49
CA ARG A 174 -6.92 -10.96 -11.61
C ARG A 174 -5.40 -10.96 -11.54
N SER A 175 -4.82 -9.99 -10.84
CA SER A 175 -3.38 -9.97 -10.60
C SER A 175 -2.94 -11.20 -9.83
N VAL A 176 -1.83 -11.78 -10.24
CA VAL A 176 -1.18 -12.91 -9.58
C VAL A 176 0.02 -12.45 -8.72
N ALA A 177 0.31 -11.15 -8.72
CA ALA A 177 1.51 -10.59 -8.11
C ALA A 177 1.63 -10.93 -6.62
N GLY A 178 0.58 -10.69 -5.82
CA GLY A 178 0.61 -10.96 -4.38
C GLY A 178 0.85 -12.42 -4.05
N ARG A 179 0.11 -13.35 -4.70
CA ARG A 179 0.31 -14.79 -4.50
C ARG A 179 1.75 -15.21 -4.85
N LEU A 180 2.25 -14.81 -6.02
CA LEU A 180 3.60 -15.16 -6.45
C LEU A 180 4.67 -14.50 -5.57
N ALA A 181 4.42 -13.29 -5.04
CA ALA A 181 5.32 -12.64 -4.10
C ALA A 181 5.53 -13.50 -2.85
N VAL A 182 4.44 -13.95 -2.24
CA VAL A 182 4.49 -14.85 -1.06
C VAL A 182 5.21 -16.16 -1.38
N GLU A 183 4.93 -16.79 -2.51
CA GLU A 183 5.60 -18.02 -2.96
C GLU A 183 7.12 -17.84 -3.11
N LYS A 184 7.58 -16.62 -3.42
CA LYS A 184 9.00 -16.26 -3.56
C LYS A 184 9.64 -15.67 -2.30
N GLY A 185 8.91 -15.59 -1.18
CA GLY A 185 9.39 -15.03 0.08
C GLY A 185 9.43 -13.50 0.11
N LEU A 186 8.66 -12.85 -0.78
CA LEU A 186 8.42 -11.41 -0.76
C LEU A 186 7.09 -11.10 -0.06
N PRO A 187 6.90 -9.89 0.48
CA PRO A 187 5.65 -9.47 1.08
C PRO A 187 4.54 -9.27 0.02
N ASP A 188 3.30 -9.61 0.37
CA ASP A 188 2.12 -9.27 -0.43
C ASP A 188 1.65 -7.85 -0.08
N ILE A 189 2.09 -6.88 -0.84
CA ILE A 189 1.74 -5.46 -0.68
C ILE A 189 1.03 -4.96 -1.93
N SER A 190 -0.06 -4.24 -1.72
CA SER A 190 -0.85 -3.71 -2.83
C SER A 190 -1.53 -2.39 -2.50
N ASN A 191 -1.86 -1.64 -3.54
CA ASN A 191 -2.69 -0.45 -3.46
C ASN A 191 -4.09 -0.79 -2.95
N HIS A 192 -4.64 0.02 -2.05
CA HIS A 192 -6.01 -0.10 -1.55
C HIS A 192 -6.96 0.86 -2.24
N LEU A 193 -6.50 2.07 -2.57
CA LEU A 193 -7.30 3.07 -3.29
C LEU A 193 -6.41 4.07 -4.04
N PHE A 194 -6.96 4.68 -5.10
CA PHE A 194 -6.33 5.80 -5.79
C PHE A 194 -6.82 7.12 -5.22
N LEU A 195 -5.92 8.11 -5.14
CA LEU A 195 -6.24 9.46 -4.62
C LEU A 195 -6.90 10.34 -5.67
N ASP A 196 -6.59 10.14 -6.94
CA ASP A 196 -6.83 11.08 -8.03
C ASP A 196 -7.42 10.44 -9.30
N ASP A 197 -8.12 9.31 -9.18
CA ASP A 197 -8.93 8.71 -10.24
C ASP A 197 -10.07 9.63 -10.72
N ILE A 198 -10.45 10.63 -9.90
CA ILE A 198 -11.23 11.79 -10.29
C ILE A 198 -10.39 13.06 -10.06
N HIS A 199 -10.07 13.78 -11.13
CA HIS A 199 -9.12 14.88 -11.20
C HIS A 199 -9.62 16.17 -10.54
N THR A 200 -10.00 16.11 -9.26
CA THR A 200 -10.42 17.27 -8.47
C THR A 200 -9.80 17.27 -7.07
N LYS A 201 -9.42 18.44 -6.57
CA LYS A 201 -8.89 18.58 -5.21
C LYS A 201 -9.84 18.02 -4.15
N ALA A 202 -11.14 18.26 -4.29
CA ALA A 202 -12.14 17.75 -3.35
C ALA A 202 -12.17 16.21 -3.31
N HIS A 203 -11.94 15.56 -4.46
CA HIS A 203 -11.84 14.10 -4.52
C HIS A 203 -10.58 13.59 -3.82
N VAL A 204 -9.42 14.20 -4.06
CA VAL A 204 -8.16 13.84 -3.38
C VAL A 204 -8.30 13.94 -1.86
N VAL A 205 -8.86 15.05 -1.36
CA VAL A 205 -9.15 15.25 0.07
C VAL A 205 -10.04 14.12 0.62
N LYS A 206 -11.12 13.79 -0.10
CA LYS A 206 -12.03 12.70 0.27
C LYS A 206 -11.32 11.35 0.29
N GLN A 207 -10.52 11.05 -0.73
CA GLN A 207 -9.82 9.78 -0.82
C GLN A 207 -8.75 9.63 0.27
N LEU A 208 -8.02 10.70 0.61
CA LEU A 208 -7.07 10.65 1.71
C LEU A 208 -7.75 10.40 3.07
N LYS A 209 -8.94 10.99 3.27
CA LYS A 209 -9.75 10.70 4.46
C LYS A 209 -10.20 9.24 4.50
N LEU A 210 -10.67 8.69 3.38
CA LEU A 210 -11.01 7.26 3.28
C LEU A 210 -9.80 6.36 3.54
N ALA A 211 -8.61 6.76 3.04
CA ALA A 211 -7.36 6.03 3.33
C ALA A 211 -7.05 6.02 4.83
N SER A 212 -7.27 7.13 5.53
CA SER A 212 -7.06 7.21 6.98
C SER A 212 -8.06 6.34 7.76
N GLU A 213 -9.33 6.35 7.38
CA GLU A 213 -10.38 5.51 7.96
C GLU A 213 -10.09 4.01 7.72
N TYR A 214 -9.63 3.67 6.51
CA TYR A 214 -9.21 2.31 6.18
C TYR A 214 -8.00 1.88 7.03
N GLY A 215 -6.98 2.73 7.13
CA GLY A 215 -5.78 2.47 7.93
C GLY A 215 -6.10 2.26 9.43
N ALA A 216 -7.00 3.06 9.98
CA ALA A 216 -7.45 2.90 11.37
C ALA A 216 -8.16 1.55 11.60
N LYS A 217 -8.95 1.09 10.63
CA LYS A 217 -9.69 -0.18 10.71
C LYS A 217 -8.83 -1.41 10.42
N HIS A 218 -7.85 -1.31 9.53
CA HIS A 218 -7.08 -2.43 8.99
C HIS A 218 -5.58 -2.35 9.31
N GLN A 219 -5.19 -1.48 10.27
CA GLN A 219 -3.83 -1.20 10.71
C GLN A 219 -3.04 -0.30 9.75
N TYR A 220 -3.20 -0.44 8.44
CA TYR A 220 -2.55 0.42 7.46
C TYR A 220 -3.37 0.55 6.16
N CYS A 221 -3.06 1.61 5.41
CA CYS A 221 -3.52 1.80 4.04
C CYS A 221 -2.34 2.18 3.15
N VAL A 222 -2.24 1.55 1.99
CA VAL A 222 -1.39 2.02 0.88
C VAL A 222 -2.30 2.73 -0.12
N THR A 223 -1.94 3.94 -0.52
CA THR A 223 -2.70 4.71 -1.50
C THR A 223 -1.78 5.30 -2.55
N ILE A 224 -2.28 5.43 -3.78
CA ILE A 224 -1.52 5.92 -4.94
C ILE A 224 -2.16 7.21 -5.47
N GLY A 225 -1.32 8.21 -5.71
CA GLY A 225 -1.60 9.39 -6.51
C GLY A 225 -0.51 9.59 -7.57
N HIS A 226 -0.63 10.61 -8.42
CA HIS A 226 0.27 10.82 -9.55
C HIS A 226 0.79 12.24 -9.63
N VAL A 227 2.01 12.42 -10.12
CA VAL A 227 2.45 13.67 -10.76
C VAL A 227 1.96 13.68 -12.22
N GLY A 228 2.09 14.78 -12.95
CA GLY A 228 1.67 14.86 -14.34
C GLY A 228 0.58 15.89 -14.59
N ILE A 229 -0.35 15.60 -15.49
CA ILE A 229 -1.34 16.59 -15.97
C ILE A 229 -2.07 17.28 -14.81
N ASP A 230 -2.52 16.49 -13.85
CA ASP A 230 -3.29 16.93 -12.68
C ASP A 230 -2.49 16.88 -11.37
N GLY A 231 -1.17 16.66 -11.44
CA GLY A 231 -0.29 16.49 -10.29
C GLY A 231 -0.31 17.66 -9.30
N LEU A 232 -0.49 18.90 -9.78
CA LEU A 232 -0.68 20.07 -8.90
C LEU A 232 -1.97 19.98 -8.10
N ILE A 233 -3.04 19.46 -8.67
CA ILE A 233 -4.33 19.27 -7.99
C ILE A 233 -4.18 18.23 -6.90
N THR A 234 -3.51 17.12 -7.20
CA THR A 234 -3.22 16.05 -6.25
C THR A 234 -2.35 16.58 -5.11
N ALA A 235 -1.26 17.29 -5.40
CA ALA A 235 -0.37 17.87 -4.39
C ALA A 235 -1.09 18.87 -3.48
N GLN A 236 -1.93 19.74 -4.03
CA GLN A 236 -2.73 20.69 -3.25
C GLN A 236 -3.72 19.95 -2.32
N GLY A 237 -4.41 18.93 -2.82
CA GLY A 237 -5.33 18.12 -2.01
C GLY A 237 -4.65 17.43 -0.84
N LEU A 238 -3.45 16.90 -1.06
CA LEU A 238 -2.62 16.31 -0.01
C LEU A 238 -2.16 17.37 1.00
N SER A 239 -1.56 18.47 0.54
CA SER A 239 -1.06 19.55 1.38
C SER A 239 -2.14 20.14 2.28
N ASP A 240 -3.36 20.33 1.76
CA ASP A 240 -4.49 20.88 2.52
C ASP A 240 -4.98 19.92 3.63
N SER A 241 -4.70 18.60 3.51
CA SER A 241 -5.34 17.57 4.35
C SER A 241 -4.40 16.94 5.36
N VAL A 242 -3.10 16.78 5.04
CA VAL A 242 -2.17 15.98 5.86
C VAL A 242 -2.03 16.50 7.29
N ALA A 243 -1.94 17.82 7.49
CA ALA A 243 -1.78 18.41 8.82
C ALA A 243 -3.00 18.18 9.74
N GLU A 244 -4.21 18.20 9.18
CA GLU A 244 -5.43 17.91 9.93
C GLU A 244 -5.50 16.43 10.31
N LEU A 245 -5.21 15.54 9.37
CA LEU A 245 -5.22 14.08 9.62
C LEU A 245 -4.15 13.68 10.63
N GLN A 246 -2.95 14.31 10.61
CA GLN A 246 -1.93 14.10 11.64
C GLN A 246 -2.42 14.52 13.04
N ARG A 247 -3.14 15.65 13.15
CA ARG A 247 -3.76 16.08 14.42
C ARG A 247 -4.84 15.10 14.90
N GLN A 248 -5.49 14.39 14.00
CA GLN A 248 -6.44 13.34 14.31
C GLN A 248 -5.77 11.99 14.63
N GLY A 249 -4.42 11.94 14.64
CA GLY A 249 -3.64 10.76 14.98
C GLY A 249 -3.25 9.88 13.80
N VAL A 250 -3.47 10.31 12.54
CA VAL A 250 -3.01 9.55 11.38
C VAL A 250 -1.49 9.63 11.26
N GLU A 251 -0.85 8.48 11.13
CA GLU A 251 0.59 8.36 10.93
C GLU A 251 0.90 8.16 9.44
N PHE A 252 1.57 9.15 8.82
CA PHE A 252 2.04 9.02 7.44
C PHE A 252 3.46 8.45 7.43
N ILE A 253 3.62 7.27 6.84
CA ILE A 253 4.89 6.52 6.81
C ILE A 253 5.29 6.17 5.38
N GLY A 254 6.60 6.03 5.16
CA GLY A 254 7.10 5.51 3.89
C GLY A 254 6.74 4.05 3.70
N ILE A 255 6.71 3.62 2.45
CA ILE A 255 6.34 2.23 2.12
C ILE A 255 7.35 1.22 2.70
N SER A 256 8.63 1.58 2.80
CA SER A 256 9.64 0.69 3.39
C SER A 256 9.38 0.41 4.86
N GLN A 257 9.01 1.44 5.63
CA GLN A 257 8.63 1.30 7.03
C GLN A 257 7.35 0.49 7.17
N LEU A 258 6.34 0.76 6.33
CA LEU A 258 5.09 0.01 6.34
C LEU A 258 5.34 -1.48 6.10
N VAL A 259 6.14 -1.82 5.08
CA VAL A 259 6.49 -3.22 4.76
C VAL A 259 7.17 -3.90 5.94
N LEU A 260 8.17 -3.26 6.56
CA LEU A 260 8.86 -3.81 7.72
C LEU A 260 7.90 -4.08 8.88
N GLU A 261 7.06 -3.11 9.22
CA GLU A 261 6.17 -3.20 10.39
C GLU A 261 5.01 -4.17 10.19
N SER A 262 4.46 -4.26 8.96
CA SER A 262 3.29 -5.11 8.69
C SER A 262 3.63 -6.56 8.39
N THR A 263 4.84 -6.85 7.87
CA THR A 263 5.22 -8.19 7.41
C THR A 263 6.48 -8.73 8.05
N GLY A 264 7.25 -7.89 8.73
CA GLY A 264 8.59 -8.24 9.26
C GLY A 264 9.65 -8.40 8.16
N TRP A 265 9.29 -8.14 6.90
CA TRP A 265 10.23 -8.28 5.78
C TRP A 265 11.22 -7.11 5.77
N SER A 266 12.51 -7.42 5.64
CA SER A 266 13.54 -6.43 5.38
C SER A 266 14.56 -6.98 4.40
N ARG A 267 15.26 -6.07 3.73
CA ARG A 267 16.36 -6.39 2.80
C ARG A 267 17.45 -7.27 3.43
N ASP A 268 17.70 -7.07 4.72
CA ASP A 268 18.78 -7.74 5.46
C ASP A 268 18.44 -9.18 5.87
N VAL A 269 17.18 -9.59 5.73
CA VAL A 269 16.72 -10.95 6.08
C VAL A 269 16.92 -11.94 4.93
N LEU A 270 17.23 -11.46 3.73
CA LEU A 270 17.52 -12.35 2.60
C LEU A 270 18.86 -13.05 2.83
N PRO A 271 18.91 -14.41 2.80
CA PRO A 271 20.18 -15.11 2.91
C PRO A 271 21.07 -14.70 1.72
N LEU A 272 22.21 -14.09 2.05
CA LEU A 272 23.28 -13.88 1.09
C LEU A 272 23.65 -15.23 0.49
N ARG A 273 23.43 -15.40 -0.81
CA ARG A 273 23.87 -16.59 -1.56
C ARG A 273 25.28 -16.37 -2.08
#